data_fad0a723b89d86df509fee1b3210d869
#
_entry.id   fad0a723b89d86df509fee1b3210d869
#
_cell.length_a   1.000
_cell.length_b   1.000
_cell.length_c   1.000
_cell.angle_alpha   90.00
_cell.angle_beta   90.00
_cell.angle_gamma   90.00
#
_symmetry.space_group_name_H-M   'P 1'
#
loop_
_entity.id
_entity.type
_entity.pdbx_description
1 polymer ?
#
loop_
_entity_poly.entity_id
_entity_poly.type
_entity_poly.pdbx_seq_one_letter_code
_entity_poly.pdbx_strand_id
1 'polypeptide(L)'
;MFDLRLDEIPLPASKKDRDNLISWIIDTLCLHRRREESASDDGTFSPIHRILAEHLFTDPSRGYETRELAEELGLTPAAIHHHFARLVSAGLVSTSSGKGWRSYYLVGGSIIKAVSSMKNRAQLIHSQRLELLDEVWNRGKKVAMA
;
A
#
# COMPACT_ATOMS: atom_id res chain seq x y z
N MET A 1 1.15 -10.52 -6.25
CA MET A 1 2.62 -10.33 -6.22
C MET A 1 2.95 -9.04 -5.48
N PHE A 2 3.93 -9.08 -4.58
CA PHE A 2 4.37 -7.89 -3.84
C PHE A 2 5.05 -6.90 -4.78
N ASP A 3 4.56 -5.67 -4.81
CA ASP A 3 5.09 -4.59 -5.65
C ASP A 3 5.02 -3.29 -4.83
N LEU A 4 6.09 -3.01 -4.11
CA LEU A 4 6.23 -1.80 -3.31
C LEU A 4 7.04 -0.76 -4.07
N ARG A 5 6.43 0.39 -4.31
CA ARG A 5 7.06 1.54 -4.94
C ARG A 5 7.18 2.66 -3.93
N LEU A 6 8.32 3.31 -3.89
CA LEU A 6 8.58 4.40 -2.95
C LEU A 6 9.10 5.62 -3.70
N ASP A 7 8.43 6.74 -3.49
CA ASP A 7 8.92 8.06 -3.89
C ASP A 7 9.33 8.84 -2.65
N GLU A 8 10.49 9.47 -2.69
CA GLU A 8 10.96 10.32 -1.60
C GLU A 8 10.25 11.67 -1.63
N ILE A 9 9.05 11.69 -1.06
CA ILE A 9 8.22 12.89 -1.00
C ILE A 9 8.57 13.64 0.29
N PRO A 10 8.84 14.97 0.22
CA PRO A 10 9.10 15.75 1.42
C PRO A 10 7.98 15.62 2.44
N LEU A 11 8.33 15.57 3.74
CA LEU A 11 7.35 15.50 4.81
C LEU A 11 6.43 16.73 4.74
N PRO A 12 5.13 16.56 5.06
CA PRO A 12 4.20 17.68 5.07
C PRO A 12 4.59 18.71 6.14
N ALA A 13 4.30 19.98 5.87
CA ALA A 13 4.58 21.07 6.79
C ALA A 13 3.89 20.89 8.14
N SER A 14 2.69 20.35 8.15
CA SER A 14 1.94 19.99 9.36
C SER A 14 1.87 18.48 9.51
N LYS A 15 2.57 17.94 10.52
CA LYS A 15 2.51 16.51 10.86
C LYS A 15 1.31 16.18 11.74
N LYS A 16 0.51 17.16 12.12
CA LYS A 16 -0.68 16.98 12.97
C LYS A 16 -1.96 16.84 12.16
N ASP A 17 -1.95 17.25 10.89
CA ASP A 17 -3.10 17.14 10.01
C ASP A 17 -3.14 15.72 9.42
N ARG A 18 -4.16 14.96 9.82
CA ARG A 18 -4.33 13.56 9.39
C ARG A 18 -4.49 13.43 7.87
N ASP A 19 -5.22 14.34 7.25
CA ASP A 19 -5.45 14.32 5.81
C ASP A 19 -4.17 14.61 5.04
N ASN A 20 -3.35 15.52 5.51
CA ASN A 20 -2.04 15.79 4.92
C ASN A 20 -1.11 14.58 5.04
N LEU A 21 -1.12 13.90 6.18
CA LEU A 21 -0.32 12.68 6.37
C LEU A 21 -0.78 11.55 5.43
N ILE A 22 -2.09 11.38 5.26
CA ILE A 22 -2.63 10.36 4.36
C ILE A 22 -2.27 10.68 2.91
N SER A 23 -2.40 11.92 2.48
CA SER A 23 -1.98 12.35 1.15
C SER A 23 -0.50 12.10 0.92
N TRP A 24 0.33 12.41 1.93
CA TRP A 24 1.77 12.15 1.87
C TRP A 24 2.08 10.65 1.75
N ILE A 25 1.39 9.79 2.50
CA ILE A 25 1.56 8.34 2.41
C ILE A 25 1.16 7.82 1.03
N ILE A 26 0.05 8.29 0.49
CA ILE A 26 -0.43 7.89 -0.83
C ILE A 26 0.62 8.23 -1.90
N ASP A 27 1.17 9.43 -1.85
CA ASP A 27 2.21 9.85 -2.79
C ASP A 27 3.51 9.08 -2.59
N THR A 28 3.92 8.88 -1.34
CA THR A 28 5.15 8.15 -0.99
C THR A 28 5.09 6.70 -1.45
N LEU A 29 3.96 6.03 -1.29
CA LEU A 29 3.76 4.63 -1.69
C LEU A 29 3.28 4.46 -3.13
N CYS A 30 3.19 5.54 -3.88
CA CYS A 30 2.73 5.53 -5.28
C CYS A 30 1.39 4.81 -5.45
N LEU A 31 0.45 5.07 -4.54
CA LEU A 31 -0.86 4.41 -4.54
C LEU A 31 -1.82 5.00 -5.56
N HIS A 32 -1.55 6.18 -6.08
CA HIS A 32 -2.29 6.77 -7.19
C HIS A 32 -1.73 6.30 -8.52
N ARG A 33 -2.63 6.11 -9.47
CA ARG A 33 -2.26 5.79 -10.85
C ARG A 33 -1.57 6.99 -11.54
N ARG A 34 -1.99 8.20 -11.15
CA ARG A 34 -1.42 9.48 -11.60
C ARG A 34 -1.41 10.45 -10.43
N ARG A 35 -0.40 11.30 -10.33
CA ARG A 35 -0.32 12.36 -9.31
C ARG A 35 -1.55 13.28 -9.32
N GLU A 36 -2.15 13.46 -10.48
CA GLU A 36 -3.33 14.29 -10.70
C GLU A 36 -4.61 13.76 -10.04
N GLU A 37 -4.61 12.49 -9.61
CA GLU A 37 -5.74 11.87 -8.90
C GLU A 37 -5.76 12.22 -7.39
N SER A 38 -4.74 12.90 -6.87
CA SER A 38 -4.58 13.15 -5.44
C SER A 38 -5.54 14.20 -4.88
N ALA A 39 -6.06 15.10 -5.72
CA ALA A 39 -7.10 16.06 -5.32
C ALA A 39 -7.98 16.35 -6.53
N SER A 40 -9.30 16.28 -6.36
CA SER A 40 -10.22 16.78 -7.38
C SER A 40 -10.37 18.29 -7.24
N ASP A 41 -10.68 18.97 -8.35
CA ASP A 41 -10.82 20.43 -8.41
C ASP A 41 -11.91 20.98 -7.47
N ASP A 42 -12.83 20.14 -7.01
CA ASP A 42 -13.90 20.52 -6.08
C ASP A 42 -13.53 20.36 -4.60
N GLY A 43 -12.27 20.00 -4.29
CA GLY A 43 -11.79 19.84 -2.94
C GLY A 43 -12.15 18.51 -2.27
N THR A 44 -12.77 17.58 -3.00
CA THR A 44 -13.03 16.24 -2.48
C THR A 44 -11.77 15.38 -2.54
N PHE A 45 -11.60 14.53 -1.53
CA PHE A 45 -10.48 13.61 -1.51
C PHE A 45 -10.70 12.46 -2.50
N SER A 46 -9.61 11.91 -3.02
CA SER A 46 -9.66 10.75 -3.92
C SER A 46 -10.26 9.53 -3.22
N PRO A 47 -10.79 8.56 -3.98
CA PRO A 47 -11.33 7.33 -3.40
C PRO A 47 -10.34 6.59 -2.51
N ILE A 48 -9.06 6.50 -2.91
CA ILE A 48 -8.06 5.82 -2.09
C ILE A 48 -7.78 6.56 -0.77
N HIS A 49 -7.80 7.89 -0.79
CA HIS A 49 -7.69 8.69 0.43
C HIS A 49 -8.85 8.38 1.38
N ARG A 50 -10.07 8.33 0.86
CA ARG A 50 -11.26 8.04 1.65
C ARG A 50 -11.24 6.61 2.21
N ILE A 51 -10.80 5.63 1.42
CA ILE A 51 -10.65 4.24 1.87
C ILE A 51 -9.69 4.18 3.06
N LEU A 52 -8.55 4.85 2.98
CA LEU A 52 -7.58 4.86 4.07
C LEU A 52 -8.08 5.64 5.29
N ALA A 53 -8.54 6.88 5.08
CA ALA A 53 -8.91 7.78 6.16
C ALA A 53 -10.18 7.37 6.89
N GLU A 54 -11.23 7.05 6.13
CA GLU A 54 -12.57 6.81 6.68
C GLU A 54 -12.79 5.36 7.12
N HIS A 55 -12.00 4.42 6.61
CA HIS A 55 -12.19 2.99 6.86
C HIS A 55 -10.97 2.32 7.47
N LEU A 56 -9.93 2.07 6.70
CA LEU A 56 -8.81 1.24 7.14
C LEU A 56 -8.04 1.80 8.33
N PHE A 57 -7.76 3.09 8.34
CA PHE A 57 -7.00 3.70 9.44
C PHE A 57 -7.88 4.13 10.61
N THR A 58 -9.16 4.36 10.39
CA THR A 58 -10.10 4.69 11.45
C THR A 58 -10.50 3.46 12.26
N ASP A 59 -10.71 2.32 11.61
CA ASP A 59 -11.01 1.05 12.26
C ASP A 59 -10.09 -0.05 11.70
N PRO A 60 -8.82 -0.07 12.13
CA PRO A 60 -7.80 -0.91 11.48
C PRO A 60 -7.96 -2.41 11.73
N SER A 61 -8.71 -2.81 12.73
CA SER A 61 -8.95 -4.23 13.01
C SER A 61 -10.11 -4.83 12.22
N ARG A 62 -10.90 -3.99 11.56
CA ARG A 62 -12.09 -4.41 10.82
C ARG A 62 -11.75 -4.82 9.39
N GLY A 63 -12.42 -5.89 8.90
CA GLY A 63 -12.46 -6.22 7.48
C GLY A 63 -13.61 -5.49 6.79
N TYR A 64 -13.40 -5.14 5.52
CA TYR A 64 -14.38 -4.40 4.71
C TYR A 64 -14.73 -5.18 3.47
N GLU A 65 -16.03 -5.38 3.21
CA GLU A 65 -16.51 -6.03 2.00
C GLU A 65 -16.59 -5.04 0.84
N THR A 66 -16.30 -5.53 -0.36
CA THR A 66 -16.34 -4.70 -1.58
C THR A 66 -17.69 -4.00 -1.75
N ARG A 67 -18.79 -4.73 -1.53
CA ARG A 67 -20.15 -4.18 -1.69
C ARG A 67 -20.41 -3.03 -0.74
N GLU A 68 -20.04 -3.19 0.52
CA GLU A 68 -20.20 -2.14 1.55
C GLU A 68 -19.46 -0.86 1.16
N LEU A 69 -18.21 -0.97 0.74
CA LEU A 69 -17.41 0.17 0.33
C LEU A 69 -17.93 0.81 -0.96
N ALA A 70 -18.40 0.01 -1.90
CA ALA A 70 -18.97 0.52 -3.14
C ALA A 70 -20.21 1.40 -2.86
N GLU A 71 -21.07 0.96 -1.98
CA GLU A 71 -22.26 1.74 -1.57
C GLU A 71 -21.87 3.03 -0.84
N GLU A 72 -20.97 2.96 0.14
CA GLU A 72 -20.56 4.12 0.92
C GLU A 72 -19.80 5.16 0.11
N LEU A 73 -18.98 4.74 -0.83
CA LEU A 73 -18.15 5.64 -1.64
C LEU A 73 -18.80 6.06 -2.96
N GLY A 74 -19.94 5.47 -3.29
CA GLY A 74 -20.61 5.75 -4.56
C GLY A 74 -19.83 5.26 -5.77
N LEU A 75 -19.08 4.16 -5.62
CA LEU A 75 -18.25 3.57 -6.67
C LEU A 75 -18.76 2.20 -7.08
N THR A 76 -18.32 1.74 -8.25
CA THR A 76 -18.59 0.37 -8.69
C THR A 76 -17.71 -0.62 -7.92
N PRO A 77 -18.15 -1.89 -7.74
CA PRO A 77 -17.28 -2.92 -7.17
C PRO A 77 -15.96 -3.09 -7.90
N ALA A 78 -15.97 -2.96 -9.23
CA ALA A 78 -14.75 -3.02 -10.04
C ALA A 78 -13.74 -1.92 -9.68
N ALA A 79 -14.22 -0.69 -9.44
CA ALA A 79 -13.36 0.42 -9.01
C ALA A 79 -12.76 0.16 -7.62
N ILE A 80 -13.55 -0.39 -6.69
CA ILE A 80 -13.08 -0.77 -5.36
C ILE A 80 -11.98 -1.82 -5.46
N HIS A 81 -12.18 -2.89 -6.24
CA HIS A 81 -11.15 -3.90 -6.48
C HIS A 81 -9.87 -3.30 -7.06
N HIS A 82 -9.99 -2.35 -7.97
CA HIS A 82 -8.84 -1.69 -8.58
C HIS A 82 -8.00 -0.94 -7.54
N HIS A 83 -8.64 -0.17 -6.65
CA HIS A 83 -7.93 0.55 -5.59
C HIS A 83 -7.29 -0.42 -4.58
N PHE A 84 -8.01 -1.45 -4.17
CA PHE A 84 -7.48 -2.44 -3.24
C PHE A 84 -6.37 -3.30 -3.84
N ALA A 85 -6.38 -3.55 -5.14
CA ALA A 85 -5.30 -4.29 -5.80
C ALA A 85 -3.94 -3.60 -5.58
N ARG A 86 -3.91 -2.27 -5.61
CA ARG A 86 -2.71 -1.49 -5.34
C ARG A 86 -2.26 -1.60 -3.89
N LEU A 87 -3.21 -1.53 -2.96
CA LEU A 87 -2.92 -1.67 -1.53
C LEU A 87 -2.43 -3.07 -1.19
N VAL A 88 -3.00 -4.09 -1.80
CA VAL A 88 -2.57 -5.48 -1.64
C VAL A 88 -1.17 -5.68 -2.21
N SER A 89 -0.90 -5.17 -3.41
CA SER A 89 0.41 -5.28 -4.04
C SER A 89 1.51 -4.59 -3.22
N ALA A 90 1.20 -3.45 -2.61
CA ALA A 90 2.12 -2.74 -1.73
C ALA A 90 2.37 -3.47 -0.40
N GLY A 91 1.57 -4.49 -0.08
CA GLY A 91 1.73 -5.25 1.16
C GLY A 91 1.05 -4.64 2.38
N LEU A 92 0.23 -3.61 2.18
CA LEU A 92 -0.48 -2.94 3.27
C LEU A 92 -1.78 -3.65 3.65
N VAL A 93 -2.46 -4.22 2.67
CA VAL A 93 -3.79 -4.83 2.80
C VAL A 93 -3.72 -6.28 2.36
N SER A 94 -4.49 -7.13 3.02
CA SER A 94 -4.69 -8.52 2.66
C SER A 94 -6.16 -8.80 2.36
N THR A 95 -6.43 -9.89 1.66
CA THR A 95 -7.79 -10.32 1.31
C THR A 95 -8.15 -11.60 2.02
N SER A 96 -9.43 -11.73 2.37
CA SER A 96 -10.02 -12.97 2.86
C SER A 96 -11.22 -13.32 1.98
N SER A 97 -11.28 -14.55 1.49
CA SER A 97 -12.40 -15.06 0.69
C SER A 97 -13.20 -16.08 1.51
N GLY A 98 -13.96 -15.59 2.50
CA GLY A 98 -14.88 -16.44 3.26
C GLY A 98 -16.28 -16.40 2.64
N LYS A 99 -16.93 -17.57 2.46
CA LYS A 99 -18.34 -17.72 2.11
C LYS A 99 -18.85 -16.87 0.93
N GLY A 100 -18.03 -16.71 -0.12
CA GLY A 100 -18.49 -16.04 -1.35
C GLY A 100 -18.28 -14.53 -1.40
N TRP A 101 -17.86 -13.90 -0.33
CA TRP A 101 -17.61 -12.46 -0.30
C TRP A 101 -16.14 -12.17 -0.02
N ARG A 102 -15.55 -11.29 -0.83
CA ARG A 102 -14.17 -10.86 -0.63
C ARG A 102 -14.14 -9.70 0.37
N SER A 103 -13.35 -9.86 1.43
CA SER A 103 -13.11 -8.82 2.43
C SER A 103 -11.66 -8.34 2.34
N TYR A 104 -11.45 -7.05 2.61
CA TYR A 104 -10.12 -6.42 2.66
C TYR A 104 -9.85 -5.93 4.07
N TYR A 105 -8.64 -6.15 4.55
CA TYR A 105 -8.24 -5.73 5.90
C TYR A 105 -6.76 -5.37 5.95
N LEU A 106 -6.39 -4.50 6.90
CA LEU A 106 -4.98 -4.18 7.13
C LEU A 106 -4.23 -5.42 7.62
N VAL A 107 -3.05 -5.65 7.07
CA VAL A 107 -2.19 -6.76 7.50
C VAL A 107 -1.89 -6.62 8.99
N GLY A 108 -2.17 -7.68 9.74
CA GLY A 108 -1.97 -7.70 11.19
C GLY A 108 -3.01 -6.95 12.01
N GLY A 109 -4.00 -6.32 11.39
CA GLY A 109 -5.11 -5.65 12.08
C GLY A 109 -4.75 -4.32 12.74
N SER A 110 -3.60 -3.73 12.42
CA SER A 110 -3.22 -2.39 12.89
C SER A 110 -2.31 -1.71 11.87
N ILE A 111 -2.27 -0.39 11.92
CA ILE A 111 -1.43 0.40 11.00
C ILE A 111 0.04 0.05 11.18
N ILE A 112 0.51 0.00 12.42
CA ILE A 112 1.93 -0.28 12.70
C ILE A 112 2.34 -1.69 12.27
N LYS A 113 1.48 -2.68 12.45
CA LYS A 113 1.75 -4.05 12.03
C LYS A 113 1.76 -4.16 10.50
N ALA A 114 0.85 -3.47 9.82
CA ALA A 114 0.79 -3.46 8.36
C ALA A 114 2.07 -2.84 7.77
N VAL A 115 2.50 -1.71 8.30
CA VAL A 115 3.72 -1.02 7.86
C VAL A 115 4.96 -1.87 8.16
N SER A 116 5.03 -2.49 9.34
CA SER A 116 6.14 -3.39 9.70
C SER A 116 6.20 -4.61 8.81
N SER A 117 5.06 -5.19 8.47
CA SER A 117 4.99 -6.33 7.54
C SER A 117 5.47 -5.94 6.15
N MET A 118 5.07 -4.78 5.65
CA MET A 118 5.52 -4.24 4.38
C MET A 118 7.05 -4.08 4.35
N LYS A 119 7.60 -3.46 5.38
CA LYS A 119 9.04 -3.28 5.55
C LYS A 119 9.77 -4.62 5.58
N ASN A 120 9.28 -5.59 6.36
CA ASN A 120 9.90 -6.89 6.48
C ASN A 120 9.90 -7.66 5.16
N ARG A 121 8.82 -7.59 4.38
CA ARG A 121 8.76 -8.20 3.05
C ARG A 121 9.78 -7.58 2.09
N ALA A 122 9.88 -6.26 2.09
CA ALA A 122 10.85 -5.55 1.25
C ALA A 122 12.29 -5.94 1.64
N GLN A 123 12.58 -6.00 2.94
CA GLN A 123 13.89 -6.38 3.46
C GLN A 123 14.23 -7.82 3.13
N LEU A 124 13.27 -8.73 3.22
CA LEU A 124 13.47 -10.14 2.88
C LEU A 124 13.79 -10.32 1.40
N ILE A 125 13.08 -9.62 0.52
CA ILE A 125 13.35 -9.63 -0.92
C ILE A 125 14.76 -9.10 -1.20
N HIS A 126 15.17 -8.03 -0.54
CA HIS A 126 16.50 -7.47 -0.66
C HIS A 126 17.56 -8.51 -0.25
N SER A 127 17.42 -9.11 0.92
CA SER A 127 18.39 -10.07 1.45
C SER A 127 18.48 -11.34 0.61
N GLN A 128 17.34 -11.89 0.19
CA GLN A 128 17.33 -13.15 -0.56
C GLN A 128 17.72 -13.02 -2.03
N ARG A 129 17.47 -11.86 -2.64
CA ARG A 129 17.64 -11.71 -4.09
C ARG A 129 18.76 -10.77 -4.48
N LEU A 130 18.83 -9.60 -3.86
CA LEU A 130 19.83 -8.60 -4.23
C LEU A 130 21.20 -8.92 -3.66
N GLU A 131 21.27 -9.45 -2.46
CA GLU A 131 22.55 -9.90 -1.88
C GLU A 131 23.15 -11.09 -2.63
N LEU A 132 22.28 -11.95 -3.18
CA LEU A 132 22.73 -13.05 -4.02
C LEU A 132 23.50 -12.56 -5.25
N LEU A 133 23.07 -11.45 -5.86
CA LEU A 133 23.77 -10.86 -7.00
C LEU A 133 25.21 -10.48 -6.63
N ASP A 134 25.40 -9.81 -5.51
CA ASP A 134 26.72 -9.42 -5.03
C ASP A 134 27.61 -10.65 -4.76
N GLU A 135 27.08 -11.64 -4.08
CA GLU A 135 27.77 -12.89 -3.78
C GLU A 135 28.23 -13.63 -5.04
N VAL A 136 27.34 -13.78 -6.01
CA VAL A 136 27.66 -14.45 -7.28
C VAL A 136 28.68 -13.66 -8.08
N TRP A 137 28.53 -12.33 -8.14
CA TRP A 137 29.47 -11.46 -8.84
C TRP A 137 30.88 -11.55 -8.26
N ASN A 138 31.01 -11.52 -6.93
CA ASN A 138 32.29 -11.61 -6.24
C ASN A 138 32.94 -12.97 -6.43
N ARG A 139 32.19 -14.07 -6.43
CA ARG A 139 32.71 -15.41 -6.74
C ARG A 139 33.28 -15.47 -8.17
N GLY A 140 32.55 -14.88 -9.11
CA GLY A 140 33.01 -14.79 -10.52
C GLY A 140 34.34 -14.05 -10.64
N LYS A 141 34.54 -12.95 -9.91
CA LYS A 141 35.78 -12.20 -9.88
C LYS A 141 36.92 -13.01 -9.28
N LYS A 142 36.70 -13.73 -8.20
CA LYS A 142 37.71 -14.57 -7.56
C LYS A 142 38.18 -15.68 -8.50
N VAL A 143 37.25 -16.32 -9.22
CA VAL A 143 37.61 -17.35 -10.22
C VAL A 143 38.37 -16.76 -11.36
N ALA A 144 38.03 -15.58 -11.87
CA ALA A 144 38.73 -14.91 -12.95
C ALA A 144 40.14 -14.43 -12.57
N MET A 145 40.38 -14.16 -11.29
CA MET A 145 41.68 -13.72 -10.77
C MET A 145 42.59 -14.88 -10.32
N ALA A 146 42.04 -16.05 -10.27
CA ALA A 146 42.82 -17.27 -9.96
C ALA A 146 43.36 -17.87 -11.25
#